data_17c75a1e2fe5dfd7086a0952997dbc4d
#
_entry.id   17c75a1e2fe5dfd7086a0952997dbc4d
#
_cell.length_a   1.000
_cell.length_b   1.000
_cell.length_c   1.000
_cell.angle_alpha   90.00
_cell.angle_beta   90.00
_cell.angle_gamma   90.00
#
_symmetry.space_group_name_H-M   'P 1'
#
loop_
_entity.id
_entity.type
_entity.pdbx_description
1 polymer ?
#
loop_
_entity_poly.entity_id
_entity_poly.type
_entity_poly.pdbx_seq_one_letter_code
_entity_poly.pdbx_strand_id
1 'polypeptide(L)'
;MKVLAATLISLSLFASAASQAQTGAAQADASPTASAQDSHSIRITRSGSQQPGKGPVRYFTGSVQVEPLFSAHDPSRVSGGKVTFEPGARSAWHTHPLGQILIVTEGTGWIQQWGGTSEEIRKGDVIWIPAGVKHWHGATPNTAMTHIAIQEQLNGIAVEWMEKVTDEQYRK
;
A
#
# COMPACT_ATOMS: atom_id res chain seq x y z
N MET A 1 62.98 8.51 -10.81
CA MET A 1 63.39 8.80 -12.20
C MET A 1 62.14 9.37 -12.86
N LYS A 2 62.07 10.72 -13.03
CA LYS A 2 62.33 11.48 -14.26
C LYS A 2 61.33 11.05 -15.38
N VAL A 3 60.53 11.89 -16.06
CA VAL A 3 60.62 13.28 -16.55
C VAL A 3 59.20 13.70 -16.95
N LEU A 4 58.60 14.79 -16.60
CA LEU A 4 58.42 16.11 -17.17
C LEU A 4 58.39 16.22 -18.72
N ALA A 5 57.33 16.85 -19.27
CA ALA A 5 57.30 17.91 -20.29
C ALA A 5 55.81 18.18 -20.62
N ALA A 6 55.16 19.25 -20.44
CA ALA A 6 55.35 20.68 -20.71
C ALA A 6 55.04 21.08 -22.18
N THR A 7 54.09 22.06 -22.29
CA THR A 7 53.95 23.16 -23.27
C THR A 7 53.37 22.81 -24.66
N LEU A 8 52.42 23.55 -25.26
CA LEU A 8 52.40 24.99 -25.62
C LEU A 8 51.01 25.46 -26.10
N ILE A 9 50.74 26.65 -25.78
CA ILE A 9 49.81 27.68 -26.17
C ILE A 9 49.69 27.87 -27.69
N SER A 10 48.47 28.11 -28.20
CA SER A 10 48.29 28.99 -29.36
C SER A 10 46.98 29.76 -29.29
N LEU A 11 47.13 31.05 -29.20
CA LEU A 11 46.19 32.15 -29.25
C LEU A 11 45.91 32.53 -30.69
N SER A 12 44.67 32.67 -31.13
CA SER A 12 44.30 33.36 -32.34
C SER A 12 43.02 34.13 -32.18
N LEU A 13 43.13 35.43 -32.38
CA LEU A 13 42.09 36.47 -32.37
C LEU A 13 41.36 36.57 -33.71
N PHE A 14 40.25 37.34 -33.65
CA PHE A 14 39.42 37.98 -34.71
C PHE A 14 38.32 37.10 -35.32
N ALA A 15 37.06 37.55 -35.49
CA ALA A 15 36.55 38.89 -35.78
C ALA A 15 35.08 38.98 -35.39
N SER A 16 34.63 40.18 -35.10
CA SER A 16 33.25 40.62 -34.87
C SER A 16 32.39 40.50 -36.12
N ALA A 17 31.15 40.04 -35.98
CA ALA A 17 30.05 40.45 -36.85
C ALA A 17 28.77 40.58 -36.00
N ALA A 18 28.31 41.81 -35.91
CA ALA A 18 27.01 42.15 -35.35
C ALA A 18 25.90 41.79 -36.35
N SER A 19 24.86 41.11 -35.96
CA SER A 19 23.58 41.11 -36.68
C SER A 19 22.41 40.78 -35.74
N GLN A 20 21.62 41.79 -35.56
CA GLN A 20 20.19 41.90 -35.41
C GLN A 20 19.45 40.97 -34.42
N ALA A 21 18.83 41.66 -33.47
CA ALA A 21 17.78 41.18 -32.56
C ALA A 21 16.59 40.63 -33.35
N GLN A 22 16.21 39.40 -33.04
CA GLN A 22 14.83 38.93 -33.19
C GLN A 22 14.30 38.60 -31.80
N THR A 23 13.37 39.42 -31.35
CA THR A 23 12.53 39.19 -30.20
C THR A 23 11.57 38.03 -30.51
N GLY A 24 12.02 36.82 -30.22
CA GLY A 24 11.15 35.65 -30.11
C GLY A 24 10.73 35.50 -28.66
N ALA A 25 9.51 35.86 -28.36
CA ALA A 25 8.89 35.52 -27.06
C ALA A 25 8.83 34.00 -26.93
N ALA A 26 9.75 33.45 -26.17
CA ALA A 26 9.63 32.06 -25.71
C ALA A 26 8.44 32.01 -24.75
N GLN A 27 7.32 31.47 -25.22
CA GLN A 27 6.28 30.98 -24.35
C GLN A 27 6.90 29.88 -23.51
N ALA A 28 7.14 30.18 -22.24
CA ALA A 28 7.40 29.19 -21.25
C ALA A 28 6.15 28.32 -21.14
N ASP A 29 6.23 27.09 -21.64
CA ASP A 29 5.27 26.05 -21.43
C ASP A 29 5.27 25.76 -19.92
N ALA A 30 4.34 26.39 -19.21
CA ALA A 30 4.14 26.13 -17.80
C ALA A 30 3.54 24.74 -17.71
N SER A 31 4.39 23.75 -17.45
CA SER A 31 3.92 22.46 -16.95
C SER A 31 2.93 22.72 -15.82
N PRO A 32 1.74 22.10 -15.80
CA PRO A 32 0.81 22.31 -14.71
C PRO A 32 1.49 21.83 -13.43
N THR A 33 1.87 22.79 -12.59
CA THR A 33 2.22 22.51 -11.20
C THR A 33 1.05 21.75 -10.62
N ALA A 34 1.29 20.50 -10.19
CA ALA A 34 0.33 19.73 -9.45
C ALA A 34 -0.19 20.62 -8.32
N SER A 35 -1.45 21.04 -8.43
CA SER A 35 -2.10 21.89 -7.45
C SER A 35 -1.97 21.17 -6.10
N ALA A 36 -1.37 21.83 -5.12
CA ALA A 36 -1.42 21.40 -3.73
C ALA A 36 -2.90 21.21 -3.40
N GLN A 37 -3.35 19.96 -3.27
CA GLN A 37 -4.75 19.69 -2.97
C GLN A 37 -5.04 20.31 -1.62
N ASP A 38 -6.03 21.20 -1.58
CA ASP A 38 -6.48 21.84 -0.36
C ASP A 38 -6.78 20.77 0.70
N SER A 39 -6.03 20.77 1.78
CA SER A 39 -6.16 19.80 2.89
C SER A 39 -7.50 19.90 3.63
N HIS A 40 -8.30 20.94 3.33
CA HIS A 40 -9.61 21.22 3.94
C HIS A 40 -10.80 20.82 3.06
N SER A 41 -10.57 20.27 1.86
CA SER A 41 -11.67 19.85 1.00
C SER A 41 -12.04 18.38 1.19
N ILE A 42 -13.34 18.08 1.06
CA ILE A 42 -13.85 16.71 1.06
C ILE A 42 -13.28 15.99 -0.15
N ARG A 43 -12.63 14.83 0.10
CA ARG A 43 -12.10 13.97 -0.96
C ARG A 43 -13.02 12.78 -1.17
N ILE A 44 -13.39 12.51 -2.41
CA ILE A 44 -14.18 11.33 -2.79
C ILE A 44 -13.30 10.43 -3.67
N THR A 45 -12.99 9.25 -3.17
CA THR A 45 -12.39 8.17 -3.98
C THR A 45 -13.53 7.34 -4.56
N ARG A 46 -13.70 7.37 -5.87
CA ARG A 46 -14.80 6.65 -6.54
C ARG A 46 -14.54 5.15 -6.57
N SER A 47 -15.61 4.37 -6.47
CA SER A 47 -15.52 2.91 -6.61
C SER A 47 -14.87 2.53 -7.94
N GLY A 48 -13.94 1.56 -7.89
CA GLY A 48 -13.20 1.10 -9.06
C GLY A 48 -12.08 2.03 -9.54
N SER A 49 -11.86 3.20 -8.90
CA SER A 49 -10.77 4.09 -9.27
C SER A 49 -9.41 3.61 -8.76
N GLN A 50 -9.38 2.75 -7.76
CA GLN A 50 -8.19 2.10 -7.25
C GLN A 50 -8.08 0.69 -7.81
N GLN A 51 -6.90 0.33 -8.29
CA GLN A 51 -6.68 -1.01 -8.85
C GLN A 51 -6.29 -1.99 -7.74
N PRO A 52 -6.98 -3.14 -7.63
CA PRO A 52 -6.56 -4.20 -6.73
C PRO A 52 -5.18 -4.73 -7.12
N GLY A 53 -4.32 -4.91 -6.13
CA GLY A 53 -3.04 -5.59 -6.27
C GLY A 53 -3.10 -7.03 -5.75
N LYS A 54 -2.17 -7.87 -6.21
CA LYS A 54 -2.01 -9.21 -5.62
C LYS A 54 -1.43 -9.08 -4.22
N GLY A 55 -2.02 -9.79 -3.26
CA GLY A 55 -1.46 -9.91 -1.92
C GLY A 55 -0.05 -10.50 -1.97
N PRO A 56 0.95 -9.86 -1.30
CA PRO A 56 2.33 -10.36 -1.32
C PRO A 56 2.42 -11.80 -0.79
N VAL A 57 3.07 -12.68 -1.55
CA VAL A 57 3.19 -14.11 -1.21
C VAL A 57 3.86 -14.37 0.13
N ARG A 58 4.66 -13.43 0.64
CA ARG A 58 5.26 -13.51 1.97
C ARG A 58 4.25 -13.41 3.11
N TYR A 59 3.11 -12.74 2.87
CA TYR A 59 2.08 -12.47 3.87
C TYR A 59 0.78 -13.26 3.66
N PHE A 60 0.62 -13.88 2.49
CA PHE A 60 -0.58 -14.62 2.16
C PHE A 60 -0.26 -16.00 1.59
N THR A 61 -1.12 -16.96 1.87
CA THR A 61 -1.15 -18.29 1.24
C THR A 61 -2.37 -18.33 0.34
N GLY A 62 -2.23 -18.90 -0.87
CA GLY A 62 -3.29 -18.91 -1.88
C GLY A 62 -3.40 -17.59 -2.64
N SER A 63 -4.51 -17.40 -3.35
CA SER A 63 -4.77 -16.21 -4.15
C SER A 63 -5.52 -15.16 -3.34
N VAL A 64 -4.92 -13.99 -3.18
CA VAL A 64 -5.50 -12.87 -2.44
C VAL A 64 -5.35 -11.59 -3.26
N GLN A 65 -6.40 -10.78 -3.28
CA GLN A 65 -6.39 -9.43 -3.84
C GLN A 65 -6.54 -8.40 -2.73
N VAL A 66 -5.77 -7.33 -2.81
CA VAL A 66 -5.81 -6.21 -1.85
C VAL A 66 -6.07 -4.92 -2.64
N GLU A 67 -7.18 -4.27 -2.36
CA GLU A 67 -7.54 -2.97 -2.91
C GLU A 67 -7.44 -1.93 -1.79
N PRO A 68 -6.49 -0.95 -1.87
CA PRO A 68 -6.44 0.14 -0.93
C PRO A 68 -7.74 0.97 -1.01
N LEU A 69 -8.35 1.31 0.11
CA LEU A 69 -9.55 2.17 0.12
C LEU A 69 -9.18 3.60 0.52
N PHE A 70 -8.41 3.73 1.59
CA PHE A 70 -7.91 5.00 2.09
C PHE A 70 -6.64 4.80 2.91
N SER A 71 -5.80 5.84 2.91
CA SER A 71 -4.56 5.88 3.69
C SER A 71 -4.72 6.83 4.87
N ALA A 72 -3.86 6.67 5.88
CA ALA A 72 -3.75 7.60 6.98
C ALA A 72 -3.34 8.99 6.46
N HIS A 73 -3.98 10.03 6.99
CA HIS A 73 -3.69 11.44 6.73
C HIS A 73 -3.69 12.21 8.05
N ASP A 74 -2.62 12.93 8.34
CA ASP A 74 -2.54 13.71 9.57
C ASP A 74 -3.73 14.65 9.76
N PRO A 75 -4.28 14.71 10.99
CA PRO A 75 -3.88 13.99 12.20
C PRO A 75 -4.47 12.58 12.32
N SER A 76 -5.27 12.11 11.37
CA SER A 76 -5.87 10.77 11.36
C SER A 76 -4.82 9.71 11.03
N ARG A 77 -4.82 8.62 11.81
CA ARG A 77 -3.93 7.48 11.60
C ARG A 77 -4.64 6.27 11.02
N VAL A 78 -5.93 6.42 10.72
CA VAL A 78 -6.78 5.34 10.21
C VAL A 78 -6.47 5.05 8.75
N SER A 79 -6.32 3.78 8.41
CA SER A 79 -6.20 3.29 7.03
C SER A 79 -7.16 2.12 6.83
N GLY A 80 -7.50 1.85 5.58
CA GLY A 80 -8.37 0.73 5.25
C GLY A 80 -8.12 0.17 3.86
N GLY A 81 -8.45 -1.12 3.71
CA GLY A 81 -8.35 -1.86 2.47
C GLY A 81 -9.45 -2.90 2.34
N LYS A 82 -9.86 -3.17 1.12
CA LYS A 82 -10.71 -4.31 0.80
C LYS A 82 -9.82 -5.50 0.42
N VAL A 83 -10.02 -6.63 1.08
CA VAL A 83 -9.24 -7.83 0.86
C VAL A 83 -10.15 -8.98 0.45
N THR A 84 -9.85 -9.56 -0.70
CA THR A 84 -10.59 -10.72 -1.24
C THR A 84 -9.68 -11.95 -1.20
N PHE A 85 -10.14 -12.97 -0.53
CA PHE A 85 -9.50 -14.27 -0.43
C PHE A 85 -10.25 -15.27 -1.30
N GLU A 86 -9.56 -15.90 -2.24
CA GLU A 86 -10.11 -17.06 -2.94
C GLU A 86 -10.23 -18.29 -2.02
N PRO A 87 -11.03 -19.30 -2.35
CA PRO A 87 -11.16 -20.49 -1.52
C PRO A 87 -9.82 -21.06 -1.09
N GLY A 88 -9.64 -21.33 0.19
CA GLY A 88 -8.40 -21.84 0.78
C GLY A 88 -7.32 -20.79 1.05
N ALA A 89 -7.49 -19.55 0.59
CA ALA A 89 -6.53 -18.48 0.81
C ALA A 89 -6.64 -17.89 2.21
N ARG A 90 -5.50 -17.48 2.78
CA ARG A 90 -5.42 -16.96 4.15
C ARG A 90 -4.24 -16.03 4.36
N SER A 91 -4.32 -15.17 5.36
CA SER A 91 -3.19 -14.37 5.82
C SER A 91 -2.16 -15.22 6.57
N ALA A 92 -0.94 -14.72 6.72
CA ALA A 92 -0.01 -15.15 7.76
C ALA A 92 -0.56 -14.76 9.16
N TRP A 93 0.01 -15.29 10.23
CA TRP A 93 -0.16 -14.77 11.57
C TRP A 93 0.34 -13.32 11.61
N HIS A 94 -0.39 -12.45 12.31
CA HIS A 94 0.01 -11.04 12.43
C HIS A 94 -0.65 -10.38 13.64
N THR A 95 -0.19 -9.18 13.98
CA THR A 95 -0.76 -8.32 15.01
C THR A 95 -0.97 -6.90 14.47
N HIS A 96 -1.82 -6.14 15.14
CA HIS A 96 -2.00 -4.72 14.91
C HIS A 96 -1.75 -3.95 16.19
N PRO A 97 -0.88 -2.92 16.20
CA PRO A 97 -0.50 -2.22 17.43
C PRO A 97 -1.65 -1.51 18.12
N LEU A 98 -2.69 -1.10 17.39
CA LEU A 98 -3.88 -0.42 17.91
C LEU A 98 -5.18 -1.21 17.64
N GLY A 99 -5.05 -2.49 17.27
CA GLY A 99 -6.18 -3.35 16.91
C GLY A 99 -6.66 -3.18 15.48
N GLN A 100 -7.65 -3.99 15.11
CA GLN A 100 -8.22 -4.01 13.77
C GLN A 100 -9.74 -4.25 13.83
N ILE A 101 -10.45 -3.65 12.88
CA ILE A 101 -11.85 -3.98 12.60
C ILE A 101 -11.90 -4.67 11.24
N LEU A 102 -12.62 -5.80 11.16
CA LEU A 102 -13.00 -6.41 9.89
C LEU A 102 -14.50 -6.29 9.71
N ILE A 103 -14.93 -5.95 8.50
CA ILE A 103 -16.33 -5.97 8.09
C ILE A 103 -16.43 -6.92 6.90
N VAL A 104 -17.05 -8.08 7.10
CA VAL A 104 -17.21 -9.06 6.02
C VAL A 104 -18.30 -8.56 5.08
N THR A 105 -17.93 -8.33 3.83
CA THR A 105 -18.85 -7.79 2.79
C THR A 105 -19.40 -8.88 1.90
N GLU A 106 -18.66 -9.99 1.69
CA GLU A 106 -19.08 -11.10 0.83
C GLU A 106 -18.50 -12.43 1.30
N GLY A 107 -19.23 -13.51 1.08
CA GLY A 107 -18.79 -14.88 1.30
C GLY A 107 -18.70 -15.28 2.77
N THR A 108 -17.86 -16.29 3.02
CA THR A 108 -17.64 -16.90 4.33
C THR A 108 -16.18 -17.22 4.52
N GLY A 109 -15.65 -16.93 5.68
CA GLY A 109 -14.26 -17.16 6.02
C GLY A 109 -14.08 -17.65 7.45
N TRP A 110 -12.85 -17.73 7.84
CA TRP A 110 -12.42 -18.08 9.19
C TRP A 110 -11.51 -17.01 9.76
N ILE A 111 -11.59 -16.86 11.09
CA ILE A 111 -10.67 -16.10 11.90
C ILE A 111 -10.21 -16.95 13.07
N GLN A 112 -8.95 -16.81 13.48
CA GLN A 112 -8.44 -17.51 14.66
C GLN A 112 -7.45 -16.64 15.42
N GLN A 113 -7.65 -16.51 16.71
CA GLN A 113 -6.65 -16.00 17.64
C GLN A 113 -5.65 -17.11 17.97
N TRP A 114 -4.37 -16.74 18.16
CA TRP A 114 -3.33 -17.70 18.55
C TRP A 114 -3.72 -18.45 19.83
N GLY A 115 -3.64 -19.79 19.76
CA GLY A 115 -4.02 -20.66 20.86
C GLY A 115 -5.52 -20.92 21.02
N GLY A 116 -6.37 -20.24 20.27
CA GLY A 116 -7.82 -20.44 20.23
C GLY A 116 -8.26 -21.38 19.11
N THR A 117 -9.58 -21.56 19.00
CA THR A 117 -10.24 -22.28 17.90
C THR A 117 -10.50 -21.33 16.73
N SER A 118 -10.58 -21.87 15.51
CA SER A 118 -11.08 -21.12 14.35
C SER A 118 -12.58 -20.85 14.50
N GLU A 119 -12.99 -19.63 14.23
CA GLU A 119 -14.38 -19.20 14.23
C GLU A 119 -14.80 -18.83 12.82
N GLU A 120 -16.01 -19.22 12.44
CA GLU A 120 -16.57 -18.85 11.14
C GLU A 120 -17.08 -17.41 11.19
N ILE A 121 -16.72 -16.65 10.15
CA ILE A 121 -17.20 -15.28 9.91
C ILE A 121 -17.88 -15.21 8.55
N ARG A 122 -18.97 -14.46 8.44
CA ARG A 122 -19.80 -14.41 7.23
C ARG A 122 -20.27 -13.00 6.92
N LYS A 123 -20.76 -12.82 5.72
CA LYS A 123 -21.27 -11.53 5.24
C LYS A 123 -22.17 -10.83 6.28
N GLY A 124 -21.84 -9.60 6.61
CA GLY A 124 -22.50 -8.76 7.59
C GLY A 124 -21.85 -8.75 8.97
N ASP A 125 -20.96 -9.71 9.27
CA ASP A 125 -20.25 -9.75 10.55
C ASP A 125 -19.26 -8.59 10.65
N VAL A 126 -19.17 -8.03 11.85
CA VAL A 126 -18.18 -7.03 12.26
C VAL A 126 -17.33 -7.63 13.38
N ILE A 127 -16.04 -7.74 13.13
CA ILE A 127 -15.10 -8.37 14.04
C ILE A 127 -14.18 -7.29 14.61
N TRP A 128 -14.09 -7.20 15.93
CA TRP A 128 -13.10 -6.39 16.64
C TRP A 128 -11.96 -7.27 17.13
N ILE A 129 -10.75 -6.94 16.69
CA ILE A 129 -9.51 -7.59 17.10
C ILE A 129 -8.73 -6.61 17.98
N PRO A 130 -8.54 -6.89 19.29
CA PRO A 130 -7.84 -6.00 20.19
C PRO A 130 -6.36 -5.80 19.80
N ALA A 131 -5.78 -4.71 20.29
CA ALA A 131 -4.36 -4.39 20.09
C ALA A 131 -3.45 -5.54 20.52
N GLY A 132 -2.46 -5.86 19.68
CA GLY A 132 -1.43 -6.86 19.94
C GLY A 132 -1.92 -8.32 19.89
N VAL A 133 -3.20 -8.59 19.64
CA VAL A 133 -3.71 -9.96 19.51
C VAL A 133 -3.15 -10.60 18.23
N LYS A 134 -2.37 -11.68 18.40
CA LYS A 134 -1.87 -12.49 17.30
C LYS A 134 -3.02 -13.32 16.71
N HIS A 135 -3.28 -13.13 15.42
CA HIS A 135 -4.41 -13.76 14.73
C HIS A 135 -4.11 -13.97 13.24
N TRP A 136 -4.94 -14.74 12.59
CA TRP A 136 -5.06 -14.82 11.14
C TRP A 136 -6.52 -14.86 10.73
N HIS A 137 -6.81 -14.53 9.48
CA HIS A 137 -8.11 -14.67 8.84
C HIS A 137 -7.95 -15.02 7.36
N GLY A 138 -9.01 -15.59 6.78
CA GLY A 138 -9.01 -16.01 5.38
C GLY A 138 -10.32 -16.65 4.97
N ALA A 139 -10.39 -17.11 3.72
CA ALA A 139 -11.53 -17.83 3.17
C ALA A 139 -11.65 -19.23 3.77
N THR A 140 -12.85 -19.84 3.68
CA THR A 140 -13.00 -21.28 3.91
C THR A 140 -12.39 -22.07 2.74
N PRO A 141 -12.20 -23.39 2.85
CA PRO A 141 -11.67 -24.19 1.73
C PRO A 141 -12.53 -24.14 0.46
N ASN A 142 -13.82 -23.87 0.60
CA ASN A 142 -14.79 -24.00 -0.48
C ASN A 142 -15.46 -22.70 -0.90
N THR A 143 -15.30 -21.61 -0.13
CA THR A 143 -16.00 -20.35 -0.36
C THR A 143 -15.02 -19.18 -0.24
N ALA A 144 -15.01 -18.30 -1.22
CA ALA A 144 -14.27 -17.05 -1.15
C ALA A 144 -14.84 -16.14 -0.05
N MET A 145 -14.00 -15.23 0.46
CA MET A 145 -14.41 -14.22 1.42
C MET A 145 -13.83 -12.87 1.04
N THR A 146 -14.66 -11.83 1.13
CA THR A 146 -14.20 -10.43 1.03
C THR A 146 -14.56 -9.68 2.29
N HIS A 147 -13.62 -8.92 2.82
CA HIS A 147 -13.85 -8.01 3.93
C HIS A 147 -13.19 -6.65 3.71
N ILE A 148 -13.66 -5.64 4.43
CA ILE A 148 -12.97 -4.38 4.64
C ILE A 148 -12.17 -4.51 5.94
N ALA A 149 -10.87 -4.24 5.87
CA ALA A 149 -9.99 -4.13 7.03
C ALA A 149 -9.74 -2.66 7.35
N ILE A 150 -9.91 -2.28 8.62
CA ILE A 150 -9.70 -0.92 9.12
C ILE A 150 -8.78 -1.01 10.33
N GLN A 151 -7.69 -0.26 10.33
CA GLN A 151 -6.72 -0.21 11.42
C GLN A 151 -6.06 1.16 11.52
N GLU A 152 -5.58 1.48 12.72
CA GLU A 152 -4.76 2.66 12.96
C GLU A 152 -3.26 2.32 12.90
N GLN A 153 -2.47 3.32 12.54
CA GLN A 153 -1.00 3.24 12.61
C GLN A 153 -0.49 3.77 13.94
N LEU A 154 0.46 3.07 14.54
CA LEU A 154 1.29 3.56 15.63
C LEU A 154 2.72 3.74 15.12
N ASN A 155 3.23 4.96 15.15
CA ASN A 155 4.57 5.30 14.63
C ASN A 155 4.80 4.83 13.17
N GLY A 156 3.76 4.92 12.33
CA GLY A 156 3.79 4.50 10.93
C GLY A 156 3.59 2.99 10.70
N ILE A 157 3.43 2.19 11.77
CA ILE A 157 3.23 0.75 11.69
C ILE A 157 1.75 0.43 11.89
N ALA A 158 1.12 -0.20 10.89
CA ALA A 158 -0.26 -0.64 10.94
C ALA A 158 -0.39 -2.14 11.27
N VAL A 159 0.61 -2.95 10.89
CA VAL A 159 0.60 -4.41 11.01
C VAL A 159 2.01 -4.94 11.23
N GLU A 160 2.15 -5.93 12.08
CA GLU A 160 3.38 -6.71 12.29
C GLU A 160 3.14 -8.14 11.80
N TRP A 161 3.78 -8.48 10.67
CA TRP A 161 3.63 -9.78 10.04
C TRP A 161 4.55 -10.81 10.69
N MET A 162 4.04 -12.03 10.86
CA MET A 162 4.71 -13.16 11.49
C MET A 162 4.76 -14.36 10.52
N GLU A 163 4.90 -15.57 11.07
CA GLU A 163 4.97 -16.79 10.32
C GLU A 163 3.66 -17.11 9.57
N LYS A 164 3.78 -17.91 8.53
CA LYS A 164 2.62 -18.41 7.79
C LYS A 164 1.79 -19.37 8.64
N VAL A 165 0.46 -19.33 8.43
CA VAL A 165 -0.45 -20.35 8.96
C VAL A 165 -0.20 -21.64 8.18
N THR A 166 0.13 -22.73 8.89
CA THR A 166 0.33 -24.05 8.26
C THR A 166 -1.00 -24.64 7.81
N ASP A 167 -0.94 -25.67 6.96
CA ASP A 167 -2.16 -26.37 6.53
C ASP A 167 -2.85 -27.10 7.68
N GLU A 168 -2.09 -27.55 8.68
CA GLU A 168 -2.63 -28.18 9.89
C GLU A 168 -3.37 -27.17 10.76
N GLN A 169 -2.81 -25.97 10.94
CA GLN A 169 -3.45 -24.87 11.68
C GLN A 169 -4.73 -24.39 10.99
N TYR A 170 -4.70 -24.31 9.64
CA TYR A 170 -5.84 -23.86 8.86
C TYR A 170 -7.02 -24.84 8.89
N ARG A 171 -6.77 -26.14 9.03
CA ARG A 171 -7.80 -27.20 8.99
C ARG A 171 -8.42 -27.58 10.36
N LYS A 172 -8.00 -26.90 11.41
CA LYS A 172 -8.46 -27.20 12.78
C LYS A 172 -9.70 -26.43 13.16
#